data_b6d55718f35e00d974662df926899142
#
_entry.id   b6d55718f35e00d974662df926899142
#
_cell.length_a   1.000
_cell.length_b   1.000
_cell.length_c   1.000
_cell.angle_alpha   90.00
_cell.angle_beta   90.00
_cell.angle_gamma   90.00
#
_symmetry.space_group_name_H-M   'P 1'
#
loop_
_entity.id
_entity.type
_entity.pdbx_description
1 polymer ?
#
loop_
_entity_poly.entity_id
_entity_poly.type
_entity_poly.pdbx_seq_one_letter_code
_entity_poly.pdbx_strand_id
1 'polypeptide(L)'
;MKDFLATFKNDTWVMPYLRKYKKLLALTLFLGLMTFFCGSALMFNSGYLISKAARHPYNILMIYVPLVLTRVFGIGRPAFRYAERITSHNWVLRIVSDFRKKLYQSVAKHAVAIRQNFQTGDVLSILADDIDHIENLYLRTVFPTVIAWLMTLVIVIGLGYFSWWFGLLMLLMLGLVVVIMPLWSVLLNGARESRSRQ
;
A
#
# COMPACT_ATOMS: atom_id res chain seq x y z
N MET A 1 14.43 -5.29 -12.11
CA MET A 1 14.18 -5.48 -10.67
C MET A 1 15.44 -5.25 -9.82
N LYS A 2 16.63 -5.71 -10.22
CA LYS A 2 17.90 -5.40 -9.53
C LYS A 2 18.24 -3.91 -9.59
N ASP A 3 18.01 -3.25 -10.73
CA ASP A 3 18.30 -1.84 -10.91
C ASP A 3 17.33 -0.94 -10.13
N PHE A 4 16.06 -1.35 -10.00
CA PHE A 4 15.06 -0.68 -9.16
C PHE A 4 15.43 -0.73 -7.67
N LEU A 5 15.89 -1.88 -7.17
CA LEU A 5 16.38 -2.04 -5.79
C LEU A 5 17.72 -1.32 -5.56
N ALA A 6 18.58 -1.22 -6.57
CA ALA A 6 19.85 -0.48 -6.50
C ALA A 6 19.60 1.04 -6.45
N THR A 7 18.62 1.54 -7.19
CA THR A 7 18.18 2.94 -7.15
C THR A 7 17.65 3.29 -5.76
N PHE A 8 16.82 2.43 -5.15
CA PHE A 8 16.35 2.64 -3.77
C PHE A 8 17.45 2.61 -2.70
N LYS A 9 18.49 1.80 -2.91
CA LYS A 9 19.62 1.69 -1.97
C LYS A 9 20.56 2.90 -2.00
N ASN A 10 20.63 3.60 -3.13
CA ASN A 10 21.47 4.79 -3.33
C ASN A 10 20.72 6.12 -3.17
N ASP A 11 19.41 6.10 -2.90
CA ASP A 11 18.61 7.29 -2.69
C ASP A 11 18.91 7.93 -1.33
N THR A 12 19.95 8.77 -1.32
CA THR A 12 20.33 9.64 -0.19
C THR A 12 19.24 10.65 0.17
N TRP A 13 18.21 10.80 -0.66
CA TRP A 13 17.14 11.79 -0.48
C TRP A 13 15.94 11.26 0.31
N VAL A 14 15.47 10.06 0.04
CA VAL A 14 14.23 9.51 0.61
C VAL A 14 14.51 8.69 1.88
N MET A 15 15.60 7.93 1.91
CA MET A 15 15.94 6.99 2.99
C MET A 15 16.01 7.60 4.39
N PRO A 16 16.58 8.82 4.60
CA PRO A 16 16.63 9.44 5.93
C PRO A 16 15.24 9.74 6.49
N TYR A 17 14.28 10.11 5.62
CA TYR A 17 12.91 10.45 6.02
C TYR A 17 12.07 9.22 6.34
N LEU A 18 12.27 8.13 5.62
CA LEU A 18 11.68 6.83 5.95
C LEU A 18 12.11 6.37 7.35
N ARG A 19 13.38 6.54 7.69
CA ARG A 19 13.91 6.22 9.02
C ARG A 19 13.39 7.17 10.11
N LYS A 20 13.22 8.45 9.82
CA LYS A 20 12.69 9.44 10.75
C LYS A 20 11.26 9.11 11.20
N TYR A 21 10.41 8.69 10.28
CA TYR A 21 8.99 8.40 10.52
C TYR A 21 8.63 6.90 10.52
N LYS A 22 9.61 6.02 10.81
CA LYS A 22 9.43 4.57 10.80
C LYS A 22 8.30 4.05 11.69
N LYS A 23 8.06 4.70 12.83
CA LYS A 23 6.98 4.32 13.75
C LYS A 23 5.59 4.55 13.12
N LEU A 24 5.40 5.69 12.47
CA LEU A 24 4.16 6.00 11.76
C LEU A 24 3.97 5.09 10.56
N LEU A 25 5.03 4.80 9.82
CA LEU A 25 5.02 3.84 8.71
C LEU A 25 4.61 2.44 9.18
N ALA A 26 5.23 1.94 10.25
CA ALA A 26 4.91 0.64 10.82
C ALA A 26 3.46 0.57 11.30
N LEU A 27 2.94 1.64 11.92
CA LEU A 27 1.55 1.74 12.34
C LEU A 27 0.60 1.71 11.14
N THR A 28 0.89 2.44 10.07
CA THR A 28 0.09 2.43 8.83
C THR A 28 0.04 1.02 8.23
N LEU A 29 1.18 0.35 8.11
CA LEU A 29 1.25 -1.00 7.58
C LEU A 29 0.49 -2.00 8.46
N PHE A 30 0.61 -1.88 9.77
CA PHE A 30 -0.13 -2.72 10.72
C PHE A 30 -1.64 -2.53 10.61
N LEU A 31 -2.13 -1.28 10.55
CA LEU A 31 -3.55 -0.98 10.37
C LEU A 31 -4.08 -1.48 9.02
N GLY A 32 -3.27 -1.37 7.96
CA GLY A 32 -3.59 -1.93 6.65
C GLY A 32 -3.71 -3.47 6.69
N LEU A 33 -2.77 -4.14 7.34
CA LEU A 33 -2.84 -5.60 7.55
C LEU A 33 -4.10 -5.99 8.33
N MET A 34 -4.44 -5.26 9.40
CA MET A 34 -5.66 -5.51 10.19
C MET A 34 -6.93 -5.33 9.35
N THR A 35 -6.95 -4.36 8.45
CA THR A 35 -8.07 -4.16 7.51
C THR A 35 -8.29 -5.38 6.62
N PHE A 36 -7.23 -5.90 6.01
CA PHE A 36 -7.30 -7.09 5.17
C PHE A 36 -7.58 -8.36 5.97
N PHE A 37 -6.98 -8.49 7.15
CA PHE A 37 -7.25 -9.59 8.08
C PHE A 37 -8.73 -9.65 8.45
N CYS A 38 -9.34 -8.53 8.86
CA CYS A 38 -10.78 -8.48 9.15
C CYS A 38 -11.62 -8.86 7.92
N GLY A 39 -11.23 -8.44 6.71
CA GLY A 39 -11.92 -8.81 5.48
C GLY A 39 -11.85 -10.31 5.18
N SER A 40 -10.67 -10.90 5.30
CA SER A 40 -10.46 -12.35 5.10
C SER A 40 -11.16 -13.18 6.16
N ALA A 41 -11.06 -12.76 7.44
CA ALA A 41 -11.74 -13.40 8.55
C ALA A 41 -13.27 -13.35 8.42
N LEU A 42 -13.80 -12.24 7.90
CA LEU A 42 -15.23 -12.10 7.62
C LEU A 42 -15.68 -13.10 6.55
N MET A 43 -14.95 -13.24 5.44
CA MET A 43 -15.25 -14.20 4.38
C MET A 43 -15.20 -15.66 4.88
N PHE A 44 -14.13 -15.98 5.61
CA PHE A 44 -13.96 -17.31 6.22
C PHE A 44 -15.09 -17.63 7.20
N ASN A 45 -15.38 -16.70 8.11
CA ASN A 45 -16.41 -16.89 9.12
C ASN A 45 -17.82 -16.97 8.51
N SER A 46 -18.09 -16.22 7.43
CA SER A 46 -19.35 -16.30 6.69
C SER A 46 -19.53 -17.67 6.02
N GLY A 47 -18.49 -18.21 5.39
CA GLY A 47 -18.50 -19.56 4.83
C GLY A 47 -18.72 -20.64 5.90
N TYR A 48 -18.05 -20.49 7.04
CA TYR A 48 -18.24 -21.39 8.19
C TYR A 48 -19.66 -21.32 8.74
N LEU A 49 -20.23 -20.12 8.88
CA LEU A 49 -21.59 -19.89 9.34
C LEU A 49 -22.62 -20.60 8.44
N ILE A 50 -22.49 -20.41 7.11
CA ILE A 50 -23.38 -21.02 6.13
C ILE A 50 -23.29 -22.56 6.19
N SER A 51 -22.06 -23.09 6.23
CA SER A 51 -21.81 -24.54 6.33
C SER A 51 -22.40 -25.14 7.61
N LYS A 52 -22.29 -24.41 8.72
CA LYS A 52 -22.82 -24.87 10.02
C LYS A 52 -24.34 -24.76 10.09
N ALA A 53 -24.94 -23.73 9.50
CA ALA A 53 -26.38 -23.56 9.42
C ALA A 53 -27.02 -24.65 8.52
N ALA A 54 -26.39 -25.06 7.43
CA ALA A 54 -26.85 -26.12 6.54
C ALA A 54 -26.97 -27.49 7.22
N ARG A 55 -26.26 -27.70 8.35
CA ARG A 55 -26.34 -28.95 9.16
C ARG A 55 -27.53 -29.00 10.12
N HIS A 56 -28.46 -28.05 10.05
CA HIS A 56 -29.63 -27.96 10.93
C HIS A 56 -29.32 -28.17 12.42
N PRO A 57 -28.54 -27.27 13.04
CA PRO A 57 -28.14 -27.44 14.43
C PRO A 57 -29.37 -27.38 15.37
N TYR A 58 -29.43 -28.27 16.33
CA TYR A 58 -30.52 -28.37 17.31
C TYR A 58 -30.70 -27.12 18.17
N ASN A 59 -29.62 -26.29 18.30
CA ASN A 59 -29.67 -25.12 19.15
C ASN A 59 -29.05 -23.91 18.41
N ILE A 60 -29.77 -22.80 18.41
CA ILE A 60 -29.34 -21.52 17.84
C ILE A 60 -28.06 -20.97 18.48
N LEU A 61 -27.78 -21.36 19.73
CA LEU A 61 -26.56 -20.99 20.46
C LEU A 61 -25.28 -21.50 19.76
N MET A 62 -25.36 -22.59 19.00
CA MET A 62 -24.22 -23.10 18.22
C MET A 62 -23.79 -22.16 17.08
N ILE A 63 -24.70 -21.31 16.61
CA ILE A 63 -24.46 -20.35 15.50
C ILE A 63 -24.17 -18.96 16.05
N TYR A 64 -24.42 -18.73 17.36
CA TYR A 64 -24.30 -17.39 17.96
C TYR A 64 -22.88 -16.83 17.88
N VAL A 65 -21.86 -17.62 18.21
CA VAL A 65 -20.45 -17.17 18.17
C VAL A 65 -20.03 -16.74 16.77
N PRO A 66 -20.19 -17.53 15.70
CA PRO A 66 -19.91 -17.08 14.35
C PRO A 66 -20.71 -15.84 13.94
N LEU A 67 -21.96 -15.72 14.36
CA LEU A 67 -22.80 -14.55 14.06
C LEU A 67 -22.23 -13.27 14.68
N VAL A 68 -21.80 -13.33 15.94
CA VAL A 68 -21.16 -12.18 16.63
C VAL A 68 -19.83 -11.83 15.96
N LEU A 69 -19.00 -12.83 15.62
CA LEU A 69 -17.73 -12.60 14.92
C LEU A 69 -17.92 -11.92 13.57
N THR A 70 -18.96 -12.27 12.81
CA THR A 70 -19.29 -11.58 11.56
C THR A 70 -19.55 -10.09 11.79
N ARG A 71 -20.27 -9.74 12.85
CA ARG A 71 -20.52 -8.32 13.22
C ARG A 71 -19.25 -7.61 13.63
N VAL A 72 -18.42 -8.24 14.48
CA VAL A 72 -17.14 -7.67 14.94
C VAL A 72 -16.22 -7.37 13.76
N PHE A 73 -16.01 -8.33 12.86
CA PHE A 73 -15.16 -8.14 11.69
C PHE A 73 -15.78 -7.17 10.68
N GLY A 74 -17.11 -7.17 10.53
CA GLY A 74 -17.84 -6.25 9.66
C GLY A 74 -17.69 -4.79 10.08
N ILE A 75 -17.71 -4.49 11.39
CA ILE A 75 -17.48 -3.15 11.93
C ILE A 75 -15.97 -2.84 12.00
N GLY A 76 -15.16 -3.83 12.37
CA GLY A 76 -13.71 -3.69 12.50
C GLY A 76 -13.04 -3.29 11.19
N ARG A 77 -13.44 -3.90 10.06
CA ARG A 77 -12.86 -3.62 8.75
C ARG A 77 -12.91 -2.13 8.35
N PRO A 78 -14.07 -1.44 8.32
CA PRO A 78 -14.11 -0.01 8.01
C PRO A 78 -13.42 0.85 9.06
N ALA A 79 -13.45 0.48 10.33
CA ALA A 79 -12.77 1.21 11.40
C ALA A 79 -11.24 1.18 11.21
N PHE A 80 -10.64 0.01 10.97
CA PHE A 80 -9.21 -0.11 10.67
C PHE A 80 -8.83 0.57 9.35
N ARG A 81 -9.70 0.49 8.33
CA ARG A 81 -9.48 1.19 7.05
C ARG A 81 -9.45 2.70 7.22
N TYR A 82 -10.34 3.23 8.04
CA TYR A 82 -10.36 4.66 8.34
C TYR A 82 -9.10 5.11 9.09
N ALA A 83 -8.73 4.36 10.13
CA ALA A 83 -7.51 4.63 10.90
C ALA A 83 -6.24 4.54 10.03
N GLU A 84 -6.14 3.55 9.14
CA GLU A 84 -5.05 3.39 8.18
C GLU A 84 -4.96 4.60 7.26
N ARG A 85 -6.10 5.04 6.70
CA ARG A 85 -6.14 6.17 5.78
C ARG A 85 -5.70 7.49 6.44
N ILE A 86 -6.12 7.76 7.67
CA ILE A 86 -5.67 8.94 8.42
C ILE A 86 -4.17 8.87 8.69
N THR A 87 -3.69 7.71 9.12
CA THR A 87 -2.29 7.54 9.50
C THR A 87 -1.36 7.61 8.29
N SER A 88 -1.75 7.01 7.15
CA SER A 88 -1.00 7.06 5.90
C SER A 88 -0.93 8.49 5.35
N HIS A 89 -2.04 9.20 5.35
CA HIS A 89 -2.08 10.59 4.91
C HIS A 89 -1.23 11.51 5.79
N ASN A 90 -1.32 11.38 7.11
CA ASN A 90 -0.48 12.13 8.06
C ASN A 90 1.03 11.83 7.86
N TRP A 91 1.38 10.57 7.57
CA TRP A 91 2.77 10.19 7.29
C TRP A 91 3.28 10.87 6.01
N VAL A 92 2.50 10.84 4.92
CA VAL A 92 2.88 11.45 3.64
C VAL A 92 2.99 12.96 3.77
N LEU A 93 2.04 13.64 4.41
CA LEU A 93 2.07 15.09 4.60
C LEU A 93 3.32 15.54 5.37
N ARG A 94 3.77 14.78 6.36
CA ARG A 94 5.00 15.08 7.11
C ARG A 94 6.25 14.95 6.23
N ILE A 95 6.30 13.94 5.39
CA ILE A 95 7.42 13.76 4.45
C ILE A 95 7.42 14.86 3.40
N VAL A 96 6.27 15.15 2.80
CA VAL A 96 6.11 16.22 1.81
C VAL A 96 6.52 17.58 2.40
N SER A 97 6.12 17.87 3.64
CA SER A 97 6.53 19.09 4.34
C SER A 97 8.05 19.18 4.54
N ASP A 98 8.68 18.08 4.94
CA ASP A 98 10.14 18.03 5.10
C ASP A 98 10.85 18.17 3.73
N PHE A 99 10.33 17.59 2.67
CA PHE A 99 10.84 17.76 1.30
C PHE A 99 10.72 19.21 0.82
N ARG A 100 9.55 19.83 0.97
CA ARG A 100 9.35 21.25 0.62
C ARG A 100 10.37 22.15 1.31
N LYS A 101 10.59 21.94 2.60
CA LYS A 101 11.58 22.70 3.38
C LYS A 101 13.01 22.50 2.84
N LYS A 102 13.40 21.27 2.53
CA LYS A 102 14.74 20.95 2.01
C LYS A 102 14.95 21.54 0.62
N LEU A 103 13.96 21.43 -0.25
CA LEU A 103 14.01 22.01 -1.61
C LEU A 103 14.10 23.53 -1.53
N TYR A 104 13.27 24.16 -0.71
CA TYR A 104 13.35 25.62 -0.50
C TYR A 104 14.73 26.07 -0.02
N GLN A 105 15.31 25.36 0.95
CA GLN A 105 16.66 25.68 1.44
C GLN A 105 17.74 25.49 0.35
N SER A 106 17.58 24.48 -0.51
CA SER A 106 18.50 24.24 -1.62
C SER A 106 18.41 25.34 -2.68
N VAL A 107 17.19 25.72 -3.06
CA VAL A 107 16.93 26.83 -4.01
C VAL A 107 17.44 28.15 -3.45
N ALA A 108 17.20 28.45 -2.17
CA ALA A 108 17.65 29.68 -1.51
C ALA A 108 19.18 29.80 -1.48
N LYS A 109 19.90 28.68 -1.31
CA LYS A 109 21.39 28.68 -1.34
C LYS A 109 21.96 28.96 -2.74
N HIS A 110 21.24 28.59 -3.80
CA HIS A 110 21.69 28.74 -5.18
C HIS A 110 20.87 29.80 -5.95
N ALA A 111 20.19 30.69 -5.22
CA ALA A 111 19.24 31.66 -5.80
C ALA A 111 19.85 32.53 -6.90
N VAL A 112 21.13 32.93 -6.77
CA VAL A 112 21.82 33.76 -7.77
C VAL A 112 22.04 32.99 -9.08
N ALA A 113 22.45 31.72 -9.02
CA ALA A 113 22.69 30.89 -10.19
C ALA A 113 21.38 30.47 -10.88
N ILE A 114 20.34 30.21 -10.11
CA ILE A 114 19.01 29.81 -10.61
C ILE A 114 18.34 31.00 -11.32
N ARG A 115 18.44 32.21 -10.78
CA ARG A 115 17.86 33.42 -11.37
C ARG A 115 18.45 33.77 -12.72
N GLN A 116 19.69 33.36 -12.99
CA GLN A 116 20.34 33.60 -14.31
C GLN A 116 19.82 32.65 -15.40
N ASN A 117 19.36 31.46 -15.06
CA ASN A 117 19.05 30.42 -16.02
C ASN A 117 17.56 30.00 -16.06
N PHE A 118 16.76 30.33 -15.06
CA PHE A 118 15.36 29.93 -14.97
C PHE A 118 14.46 31.07 -14.49
N GLN A 119 13.23 31.11 -14.99
CA GLN A 119 12.20 32.00 -14.45
C GLN A 119 11.72 31.47 -13.09
N THR A 120 11.51 32.36 -12.13
CA THR A 120 11.11 31.99 -10.76
C THR A 120 9.78 31.20 -10.74
N GLY A 121 8.88 31.49 -11.70
CA GLY A 121 7.61 30.79 -11.86
C GLY A 121 7.76 29.33 -12.27
N ASP A 122 8.68 29.04 -13.19
CA ASP A 122 8.92 27.66 -13.66
C ASP A 122 9.48 26.76 -12.55
N VAL A 123 10.40 27.31 -11.75
CA VAL A 123 10.96 26.56 -10.61
C VAL A 123 9.91 26.28 -9.55
N LEU A 124 9.01 27.22 -9.27
CA LEU A 124 7.93 27.00 -8.31
C LEU A 124 6.88 26.00 -8.82
N SER A 125 6.54 26.03 -10.11
CA SER A 125 5.61 25.08 -10.73
C SER A 125 6.14 23.66 -10.70
N ILE A 126 7.37 23.43 -11.12
CA ILE A 126 8.02 22.10 -11.05
C ILE A 126 8.06 21.59 -9.61
N LEU A 127 8.41 22.46 -8.65
CA LEU A 127 8.43 22.08 -7.23
C LEU A 127 7.04 21.68 -6.68
N ALA A 128 5.97 22.31 -7.15
CA ALA A 128 4.61 22.01 -6.71
C ALA A 128 4.13 20.69 -7.33
N ASP A 129 4.27 20.54 -8.64
CA ASP A 129 3.78 19.37 -9.39
C ASP A 129 4.51 18.07 -9.00
N ASP A 130 5.84 18.11 -8.88
CA ASP A 130 6.62 16.93 -8.49
C ASP A 130 6.28 16.42 -7.09
N ILE A 131 5.94 17.31 -6.17
CA ILE A 131 5.57 16.94 -4.79
C ILE A 131 4.21 16.25 -4.76
N ASP A 132 3.23 16.74 -5.51
CA ASP A 132 1.90 16.13 -5.61
C ASP A 132 1.96 14.75 -6.30
N HIS A 133 2.87 14.58 -7.26
CA HIS A 133 3.16 13.28 -7.87
C HIS A 133 3.74 12.30 -6.85
N ILE A 134 4.67 12.72 -6.00
CA ILE A 134 5.24 11.88 -4.93
C ILE A 134 4.17 11.47 -3.92
N GLU A 135 3.30 12.39 -3.49
CA GLU A 135 2.19 12.09 -2.58
C GLU A 135 1.27 11.02 -3.16
N ASN A 136 0.82 11.21 -4.41
CA ASN A 136 -0.05 10.26 -5.09
C ASN A 136 0.60 8.89 -5.29
N LEU A 137 1.89 8.84 -5.63
CA LEU A 137 2.64 7.60 -5.80
C LEU A 137 2.68 6.80 -4.50
N TYR A 138 3.01 7.43 -3.37
CA TYR A 138 3.06 6.72 -2.08
C TYR A 138 1.69 6.25 -1.62
N LEU A 139 0.66 7.11 -1.65
CA LEU A 139 -0.67 6.78 -1.15
C LEU A 139 -1.41 5.77 -2.03
N ARG A 140 -1.26 5.86 -3.35
CA ARG A 140 -2.03 5.03 -4.29
C ARG A 140 -1.31 3.79 -4.77
N THR A 141 0.02 3.78 -4.76
CA THR A 141 0.79 2.67 -5.31
C THR A 141 1.63 1.97 -4.26
N VAL A 142 2.51 2.68 -3.55
CA VAL A 142 3.49 2.06 -2.66
C VAL A 142 2.83 1.38 -1.45
N PHE A 143 1.97 2.10 -0.72
CA PHE A 143 1.31 1.53 0.46
C PHE A 143 0.43 0.33 0.14
N PRO A 144 -0.52 0.41 -0.82
CA PRO A 144 -1.34 -0.75 -1.14
C PRO A 144 -0.53 -1.95 -1.62
N THR A 145 0.54 -1.72 -2.40
CA THR A 145 1.42 -2.79 -2.89
C THR A 145 2.16 -3.48 -1.75
N VAL A 146 2.78 -2.73 -0.84
CA VAL A 146 3.49 -3.29 0.32
C VAL A 146 2.54 -4.08 1.22
N ILE A 147 1.34 -3.53 1.50
CA ILE A 147 0.33 -4.21 2.30
C ILE A 147 -0.14 -5.49 1.60
N ALA A 148 -0.37 -5.47 0.29
CA ALA A 148 -0.75 -6.64 -0.48
C ALA A 148 0.33 -7.74 -0.43
N TRP A 149 1.61 -7.39 -0.57
CA TRP A 149 2.73 -8.32 -0.43
C TRP A 149 2.80 -8.94 0.96
N LEU A 150 2.70 -8.12 2.01
CA LEU A 150 2.72 -8.60 3.39
C LEU A 150 1.53 -9.54 3.66
N MET A 151 0.34 -9.19 3.17
CA MET A 151 -0.86 -10.02 3.34
C MET A 151 -0.76 -11.33 2.57
N THR A 152 -0.22 -11.30 1.34
CA THR A 152 0.07 -12.51 0.56
C THR A 152 0.98 -13.46 1.34
N LEU A 153 2.05 -12.92 1.93
CA LEU A 153 2.99 -13.70 2.74
C LEU A 153 2.29 -14.33 3.95
N VAL A 154 1.46 -13.59 4.66
CA VAL A 154 0.69 -14.10 5.81
C VAL A 154 -0.26 -15.24 5.37
N ILE A 155 -0.99 -15.07 4.25
CA ILE A 155 -1.93 -16.07 3.73
C ILE A 155 -1.18 -17.33 3.28
N VAL A 156 -0.07 -17.17 2.55
CA VAL A 156 0.73 -18.32 2.07
C VAL A 156 1.31 -19.11 3.24
N ILE A 157 1.83 -18.45 4.27
CA ILE A 157 2.32 -19.12 5.49
C ILE A 157 1.17 -19.84 6.21
N GLY A 158 0.03 -19.17 6.41
CA GLY A 158 -1.12 -19.74 7.10
C GLY A 158 -1.70 -20.96 6.39
N LEU A 159 -1.86 -20.90 5.08
CA LEU A 159 -2.34 -22.03 4.27
C LEU A 159 -1.30 -23.13 4.12
N GLY A 160 -0.02 -22.76 4.01
CA GLY A 160 1.09 -23.70 3.92
C GLY A 160 1.24 -24.55 5.19
N TYR A 161 0.94 -23.97 6.36
CA TYR A 161 0.90 -24.71 7.62
C TYR A 161 -0.21 -25.78 7.65
N PHE A 162 -1.35 -25.48 7.03
CA PHE A 162 -2.47 -26.42 6.95
C PHE A 162 -2.28 -27.48 5.85
N SER A 163 -1.77 -27.09 4.67
CA SER A 163 -1.45 -28.00 3.58
C SER A 163 -0.44 -27.38 2.61
N TRP A 164 0.67 -28.07 2.40
CA TRP A 164 1.75 -27.66 1.50
C TRP A 164 1.26 -27.36 0.07
N TRP A 165 0.37 -28.21 -0.46
CA TRP A 165 -0.18 -28.07 -1.81
C TRP A 165 -1.00 -26.78 -1.98
N PHE A 166 -1.85 -26.45 -1.01
CA PHE A 166 -2.63 -25.22 -1.05
C PHE A 166 -1.75 -23.97 -0.90
N GLY A 167 -0.71 -24.00 -0.07
CA GLY A 167 0.25 -22.93 0.05
C GLY A 167 0.98 -22.66 -1.26
N LEU A 168 1.43 -23.70 -1.95
CA LEU A 168 2.13 -23.61 -3.23
C LEU A 168 1.22 -23.10 -4.36
N LEU A 169 -0.02 -23.57 -4.43
CA LEU A 169 -1.01 -23.15 -5.42
C LEU A 169 -1.37 -21.67 -5.23
N MET A 170 -1.57 -21.22 -3.98
CA MET A 170 -1.81 -19.81 -3.65
C MET A 170 -0.62 -18.92 -3.96
N LEU A 171 0.61 -19.37 -3.66
CA LEU A 171 1.82 -18.63 -4.00
C LEU A 171 1.94 -18.45 -5.51
N LEU A 172 1.64 -19.48 -6.30
CA LEU A 172 1.66 -19.43 -7.76
C LEU A 172 0.60 -18.47 -8.30
N MET A 173 -0.64 -18.58 -7.83
CA MET A 173 -1.75 -17.72 -8.27
C MET A 173 -1.53 -16.25 -7.89
N LEU A 174 -1.20 -15.95 -6.63
CA LEU A 174 -0.97 -14.58 -6.18
C LEU A 174 0.32 -13.99 -6.78
N GLY A 175 1.38 -14.79 -6.89
CA GLY A 175 2.62 -14.38 -7.54
C GLY A 175 2.40 -14.02 -9.01
N LEU A 176 1.59 -14.80 -9.71
CA LEU A 176 1.21 -14.55 -11.10
C LEU A 176 0.44 -13.22 -11.24
N VAL A 177 -0.54 -12.95 -10.38
CA VAL A 177 -1.30 -11.69 -10.38
C VAL A 177 -0.39 -10.50 -10.07
N VAL A 178 0.45 -10.61 -9.05
CA VAL A 178 1.36 -9.52 -8.61
C VAL A 178 2.44 -9.22 -9.66
N VAL A 179 2.85 -10.18 -10.47
CA VAL A 179 3.83 -10.00 -11.56
C VAL A 179 3.15 -9.52 -12.85
N ILE A 180 2.02 -10.11 -13.21
CA ILE A 180 1.34 -9.79 -14.48
C ILE A 180 0.75 -8.39 -14.49
N MET A 181 0.11 -7.95 -13.39
CA MET A 181 -0.53 -6.63 -13.33
C MET A 181 0.44 -5.47 -13.61
N PRO A 182 1.60 -5.35 -12.94
CA PRO A 182 2.55 -4.29 -13.25
C PRO A 182 3.19 -4.43 -14.62
N LEU A 183 3.47 -5.66 -15.10
CA LEU A 183 3.97 -5.88 -16.47
C LEU A 183 2.96 -5.40 -17.52
N TRP A 184 1.69 -5.73 -17.34
CA TRP A 184 0.61 -5.30 -18.23
C TRP A 184 0.47 -3.77 -18.24
N SER A 185 0.56 -3.11 -17.08
CA SER A 185 0.48 -1.66 -16.98
C SER A 185 1.64 -0.96 -17.68
N VAL A 186 2.86 -1.50 -17.59
CA VAL A 186 4.05 -0.97 -18.28
C VAL A 186 3.92 -1.14 -19.79
N LEU A 187 3.46 -2.30 -20.27
CA LEU A 187 3.24 -2.56 -21.70
C LEU A 187 2.17 -1.64 -22.29
N LEU A 188 1.05 -1.42 -21.58
CA LEU A 188 -0.01 -0.53 -22.04
C LEU A 188 0.42 0.94 -22.05
N ASN A 189 1.18 1.40 -21.07
CA ASN A 189 1.68 2.76 -21.01
C ASN A 189 2.77 3.00 -22.07
N GLY A 190 3.67 2.06 -22.29
CA GLY A 190 4.65 2.13 -23.37
C GLY A 190 4.00 2.19 -24.76
N ALA A 191 2.90 1.48 -24.97
CA ALA A 191 2.13 1.56 -26.22
C ALA A 191 1.36 2.88 -26.39
N ARG A 192 0.99 3.57 -25.30
CA ARG A 192 0.36 4.90 -25.36
C ARG A 192 1.36 6.01 -25.68
N GLU A 193 2.55 5.98 -25.07
CA GLU A 193 3.60 6.97 -25.36
C GLU A 193 4.11 6.88 -26.81
N SER A 194 4.17 5.70 -27.40
CA SER A 194 4.54 5.54 -28.82
C SER A 194 3.49 6.12 -29.76
N ARG A 195 2.21 6.12 -29.39
CA ARG A 195 1.12 6.74 -30.19
C ARG A 195 1.04 8.26 -30.07
N SER A 196 1.47 8.83 -28.95
CA SER A 196 1.44 10.29 -28.75
C SER A 196 2.61 11.01 -29.42
N ARG A 197 3.62 10.29 -29.91
CA ARG A 197 4.77 10.82 -30.65
C ARG A 197 4.65 10.73 -32.18
N GLN A 198 3.56 10.17 -32.69
CA GLN A 198 3.15 10.22 -34.11
C GLN A 198 2.07 11.29 -34.34
#